data_264c3a83529b223733ff5170e45e5ece
#
_entry.id   264c3a83529b223733ff5170e45e5ece
#
_cell.length_a   1.000
_cell.length_b   1.000
_cell.length_c   1.000
_cell.angle_alpha   90.00
_cell.angle_beta   90.00
_cell.angle_gamma   90.00
#
_symmetry.space_group_name_H-M   'P 1'
#
loop_
_entity.id
_entity.type
_entity.pdbx_description
1 polymer ?
#
loop_
_entity_poly.entity_id
_entity_poly.type
_entity_poly.pdbx_seq_one_letter_code
_entity_poly.pdbx_strand_id
1 'polypeptide(L)'
;LDFTAALDAATVEANIYLLDAGGAKVDASDVYDGAKRVTLKPSVGLNAYASYRLIVDSGLKSAAGEAILTGKVIRIRTGLDTSDKFPQISDEELLTKVQQQTFRYFWEGAEPTSGMARERTSSGATVTTGGTGFGVMAMAVAAERGFVTRSEACQRVQRIVTFLAERATSYHGAFSHWIDGQTGQTLPFSADDNGADLVETGLLFQGLLTARAYFDGA
;
A
#
# COMPACT_ATOMS: atom_id res chain seq x y z
N LEU A 1 -32.72 20.43 9.01
CA LEU A 1 -33.78 20.58 8.01
C LEU A 1 -34.71 21.70 8.44
N ASP A 2 -34.96 22.65 7.56
CA ASP A 2 -35.93 23.74 7.80
C ASP A 2 -37.14 23.51 6.86
N PHE A 3 -38.32 23.61 7.43
CA PHE A 3 -39.59 23.43 6.75
C PHE A 3 -40.37 24.74 6.63
N THR A 4 -41.23 24.83 5.65
CA THR A 4 -42.05 26.04 5.43
C THR A 4 -43.23 26.15 6.40
N ALA A 5 -43.71 25.03 6.94
CA ALA A 5 -44.77 24.93 7.92
C ALA A 5 -44.32 24.20 9.18
N ALA A 6 -45.02 24.43 10.30
CA ALA A 6 -44.84 23.65 11.50
C ALA A 6 -45.25 22.19 11.23
N LEU A 7 -44.51 21.24 11.87
CA LEU A 7 -44.71 19.82 11.68
C LEU A 7 -45.58 19.23 12.80
N ASP A 8 -46.25 18.12 12.48
CA ASP A 8 -46.83 17.23 13.47
C ASP A 8 -45.71 16.38 14.07
N ALA A 9 -45.33 16.69 15.35
CA ALA A 9 -44.25 16.05 16.06
C ALA A 9 -44.35 14.49 16.07
N ALA A 10 -45.55 13.96 16.11
CA ALA A 10 -45.78 12.50 16.13
C ALA A 10 -45.35 11.81 14.82
N THR A 11 -45.18 12.56 13.73
CA THR A 11 -44.80 12.00 12.42
C THR A 11 -43.30 12.17 12.13
N VAL A 12 -42.54 12.93 12.92
CA VAL A 12 -41.16 13.30 12.62
C VAL A 12 -40.22 12.08 12.66
N GLU A 13 -40.17 11.38 13.77
CA GLU A 13 -39.22 10.27 14.01
C GLU A 13 -39.36 9.12 12.98
N ALA A 14 -40.58 8.82 12.59
CA ALA A 14 -40.86 7.74 11.64
C ALA A 14 -40.50 8.12 10.19
N ASN A 15 -40.53 9.41 9.85
CA ASN A 15 -40.46 9.88 8.47
C ASN A 15 -39.21 10.74 8.15
N ILE A 16 -38.35 10.99 9.11
CA ILE A 16 -37.05 11.66 8.89
C ILE A 16 -35.95 10.77 9.48
N TYR A 17 -35.10 10.22 8.62
CA TYR A 17 -34.05 9.30 9.06
C TYR A 17 -32.87 9.28 8.09
N LEU A 18 -31.72 8.79 8.58
CA LEU A 18 -30.49 8.66 7.82
C LEU A 18 -30.24 7.20 7.47
N LEU A 19 -29.90 6.93 6.21
CA LEU A 19 -29.44 5.63 5.73
C LEU A 19 -27.97 5.70 5.37
N ASP A 20 -27.24 4.63 5.64
CA ASP A 20 -25.87 4.45 5.15
C ASP A 20 -25.85 4.06 3.65
N ALA A 21 -24.65 3.80 3.11
CA ALA A 21 -24.45 3.40 1.71
C ALA A 21 -25.14 2.06 1.39
N GLY A 22 -25.19 1.14 2.36
CA GLY A 22 -25.82 -0.18 2.25
C GLY A 22 -27.36 -0.14 2.38
N GLY A 23 -27.90 1.00 2.83
CA GLY A 23 -29.32 1.18 3.07
C GLY A 23 -29.78 0.84 4.49
N ALA A 24 -28.85 0.57 5.41
CA ALA A 24 -29.18 0.40 6.82
C ALA A 24 -29.47 1.74 7.49
N LYS A 25 -30.44 1.78 8.40
CA LYS A 25 -30.77 2.98 9.18
C LYS A 25 -29.64 3.28 10.15
N VAL A 26 -29.14 4.52 10.11
CA VAL A 26 -28.15 5.03 11.04
C VAL A 26 -28.86 5.41 12.33
N ASP A 27 -28.35 4.95 13.46
CA ASP A 27 -28.88 5.32 14.77
C ASP A 27 -28.63 6.82 14.99
N ALA A 28 -29.71 7.57 15.21
CA ALA A 28 -29.69 9.01 15.36
C ALA A 28 -30.91 9.46 16.16
N SER A 29 -30.72 10.50 16.96
CA SER A 29 -31.84 11.20 17.60
C SER A 29 -32.28 12.37 16.72
N ASP A 30 -33.58 12.59 16.61
CA ASP A 30 -34.16 13.78 16.04
C ASP A 30 -34.55 14.77 17.14
N VAL A 31 -34.21 16.03 16.90
CA VAL A 31 -34.62 17.15 17.77
C VAL A 31 -35.48 18.08 16.94
N TYR A 32 -36.78 18.08 17.21
CA TYR A 32 -37.71 18.99 16.61
C TYR A 32 -37.91 20.23 17.54
N ASP A 33 -37.77 21.43 17.00
CA ASP A 33 -37.85 22.69 17.76
C ASP A 33 -39.28 23.09 18.14
N GLY A 34 -40.27 22.30 17.79
CA GLY A 34 -41.68 22.55 18.00
C GLY A 34 -42.30 23.56 17.01
N ALA A 35 -41.51 24.00 16.01
CA ALA A 35 -41.94 24.93 14.98
C ALA A 35 -41.64 24.39 13.56
N LYS A 36 -40.46 24.65 13.03
CA LYS A 36 -40.15 24.37 11.62
C LYS A 36 -38.82 23.69 11.39
N ARG A 37 -38.03 23.39 12.43
CA ARG A 37 -36.71 22.84 12.28
C ARG A 37 -36.60 21.45 12.92
N VAL A 38 -36.05 20.52 12.15
CA VAL A 38 -35.64 19.20 12.65
C VAL A 38 -34.13 19.08 12.50
N THR A 39 -33.47 18.78 13.62
CA THR A 39 -32.03 18.46 13.65
C THR A 39 -31.89 16.97 13.90
N LEU A 40 -31.33 16.24 12.92
CA LEU A 40 -30.96 14.84 13.08
C LEU A 40 -29.52 14.76 13.58
N LYS A 41 -29.33 14.09 14.71
CA LYS A 41 -28.02 13.94 15.34
C LYS A 41 -27.68 12.46 15.43
N PRO A 42 -26.70 11.96 14.63
CA PRO A 42 -26.23 10.58 14.75
C PRO A 42 -25.67 10.30 16.14
N SER A 43 -25.99 9.12 16.71
CA SER A 43 -25.52 8.69 18.04
C SER A 43 -24.02 8.45 18.09
N VAL A 44 -23.43 8.08 16.95
CA VAL A 44 -21.98 7.96 16.75
C VAL A 44 -21.57 8.82 15.56
N GLY A 45 -20.32 9.26 15.53
CA GLY A 45 -19.77 10.00 14.39
C GLY A 45 -19.94 9.25 13.08
N LEU A 46 -20.32 9.95 12.02
CA LEU A 46 -20.40 9.36 10.69
C LEU A 46 -18.99 8.97 10.20
N ASN A 47 -18.90 7.86 9.49
CA ASN A 47 -17.63 7.42 8.91
C ASN A 47 -17.09 8.46 7.93
N ALA A 48 -15.77 8.65 7.92
CA ALA A 48 -15.12 9.51 6.95
C ALA A 48 -15.22 8.95 5.53
N TYR A 49 -15.28 9.84 4.55
CA TYR A 49 -15.34 9.52 3.11
C TYR A 49 -16.44 8.51 2.75
N ALA A 50 -17.56 8.59 3.46
CA ALA A 50 -18.71 7.70 3.31
C ALA A 50 -19.90 8.45 2.71
N SER A 51 -20.81 7.70 2.10
CA SER A 51 -22.06 8.22 1.51
C SER A 51 -23.24 7.86 2.39
N TYR A 52 -24.12 8.83 2.58
CA TYR A 52 -25.35 8.67 3.35
C TYR A 52 -26.51 9.26 2.57
N ARG A 53 -27.74 8.85 2.91
CA ARG A 53 -28.98 9.37 2.36
C ARG A 53 -29.87 9.83 3.51
N LEU A 54 -30.15 11.10 3.58
CA LEU A 54 -31.16 11.64 4.49
C LEU A 54 -32.51 11.53 3.78
N ILE A 55 -33.41 10.82 4.39
CA ILE A 55 -34.76 10.55 3.87
C ILE A 55 -35.74 11.46 4.60
N VAL A 56 -36.60 12.10 3.84
CA VAL A 56 -37.82 12.73 4.31
C VAL A 56 -38.95 12.02 3.60
N ASP A 57 -39.66 11.17 4.32
CA ASP A 57 -40.70 10.32 3.71
C ASP A 57 -42.03 11.07 3.58
N SER A 58 -42.88 10.60 2.66
CA SER A 58 -44.20 11.17 2.36
C SER A 58 -45.22 11.06 3.52
N GLY A 59 -44.92 10.22 4.52
CA GLY A 59 -45.70 10.12 5.75
C GLY A 59 -45.57 11.32 6.70
N LEU A 60 -44.58 12.21 6.49
CA LEU A 60 -44.40 13.43 7.30
C LEU A 60 -45.59 14.37 7.08
N LYS A 61 -46.13 14.92 8.18
CA LYS A 61 -47.30 15.83 8.14
C LYS A 61 -46.98 17.18 8.74
N SER A 62 -47.70 18.21 8.26
CA SER A 62 -47.75 19.52 8.93
C SER A 62 -48.61 19.41 10.20
N ALA A 63 -48.48 20.42 11.10
CA ALA A 63 -49.36 20.55 12.26
C ALA A 63 -50.84 20.73 11.90
N ALA A 64 -51.15 21.13 10.64
CA ALA A 64 -52.50 21.18 10.10
C ALA A 64 -53.00 19.83 9.52
N GLY A 65 -52.17 18.79 9.60
CA GLY A 65 -52.50 17.43 9.10
C GLY A 65 -52.21 17.22 7.61
N GLU A 66 -51.64 18.18 6.91
CA GLU A 66 -51.30 18.08 5.50
C GLU A 66 -50.05 17.23 5.30
N ALA A 67 -50.10 16.20 4.46
CA ALA A 67 -48.97 15.37 4.14
C ALA A 67 -48.04 16.05 3.11
N ILE A 68 -46.74 15.70 3.14
CA ILE A 68 -45.82 16.05 2.07
C ILE A 68 -46.22 15.34 0.79
N LEU A 69 -46.40 16.10 -0.30
CA LEU A 69 -46.81 15.56 -1.60
C LEU A 69 -45.81 14.55 -2.18
N THR A 70 -44.51 14.75 -1.92
CA THR A 70 -43.43 13.88 -2.43
C THR A 70 -42.32 13.82 -1.42
N GLY A 71 -41.93 12.60 -1.05
CA GLY A 71 -40.75 12.38 -0.21
C GLY A 71 -39.45 12.91 -0.86
N LYS A 72 -38.47 13.25 -0.06
CA LYS A 72 -37.17 13.73 -0.55
C LYS A 72 -36.00 12.86 -0.04
N VAL A 73 -35.05 12.68 -0.94
CA VAL A 73 -33.76 12.02 -0.63
C VAL A 73 -32.64 13.04 -0.80
N ILE A 74 -31.95 13.35 0.27
CA ILE A 74 -30.78 14.23 0.25
C ILE A 74 -29.55 13.37 0.40
N ARG A 75 -28.66 13.43 -0.61
CA ARG A 75 -27.40 12.69 -0.60
C ARG A 75 -26.36 13.50 0.16
N ILE A 76 -25.70 12.86 1.11
CA ILE A 76 -24.64 13.42 1.94
C ILE A 76 -23.37 12.60 1.72
N ARG A 77 -22.26 13.27 1.52
CA ARG A 77 -20.95 12.63 1.53
C ARG A 77 -20.10 13.30 2.59
N THR A 78 -19.52 12.50 3.48
CA THR A 78 -18.61 12.98 4.50
C THR A 78 -17.24 13.29 3.91
N GLY A 79 -16.51 14.20 4.54
CA GLY A 79 -15.14 14.54 4.17
C GLY A 79 -14.15 13.42 4.50
N LEU A 80 -12.90 13.61 4.08
CA LEU A 80 -11.78 12.76 4.49
C LEU A 80 -11.53 12.95 5.99
N ASP A 81 -11.11 11.89 6.64
CA ASP A 81 -10.54 12.00 7.97
C ASP A 81 -9.12 12.60 7.84
N THR A 82 -8.95 13.81 8.33
CA THR A 82 -7.69 14.55 8.31
C THR A 82 -6.88 14.39 9.58
N SER A 83 -7.30 13.52 10.52
CA SER A 83 -6.51 13.23 11.71
C SER A 83 -5.22 12.48 11.35
N ASP A 84 -4.18 12.72 12.09
CA ASP A 84 -2.92 12.01 11.94
C ASP A 84 -3.12 10.51 12.27
N LYS A 85 -2.82 9.67 11.28
CA LYS A 85 -2.94 8.20 11.41
C LYS A 85 -1.65 7.56 11.90
N PHE A 86 -0.55 8.26 11.79
CA PHE A 86 0.79 7.74 12.08
C PHE A 86 1.48 8.64 13.10
N PRO A 87 2.37 8.08 13.93
CA PRO A 87 3.20 8.87 14.81
C PRO A 87 4.00 9.91 14.04
N GLN A 88 4.04 11.13 14.52
CA GLN A 88 4.94 12.15 14.00
C GLN A 88 6.38 11.78 14.39
N ILE A 89 7.23 11.59 13.41
CA ILE A 89 8.65 11.26 13.56
C ILE A 89 9.48 12.28 12.78
N SER A 90 10.76 12.41 13.12
CA SER A 90 11.68 13.28 12.39
C SER A 90 11.93 12.76 10.97
N ASP A 91 12.38 13.65 10.09
CA ASP A 91 12.74 13.29 8.70
C ASP A 91 13.82 12.22 8.67
N GLU A 92 14.81 12.29 9.57
CA GLU A 92 15.88 11.30 9.67
C GLU A 92 15.37 9.91 10.10
N GLU A 93 14.43 9.87 11.05
CA GLU A 93 13.77 8.61 11.44
C GLU A 93 12.92 8.04 10.31
N LEU A 94 12.23 8.91 9.55
CA LEU A 94 11.45 8.49 8.40
C LEU A 94 12.35 7.91 7.31
N LEU A 95 13.44 8.60 6.94
CA LEU A 95 14.42 8.13 5.97
C LEU A 95 15.05 6.80 6.39
N THR A 96 15.38 6.66 7.67
CA THR A 96 15.92 5.41 8.21
C THR A 96 14.91 4.27 8.07
N LYS A 97 13.64 4.49 8.41
CA LYS A 97 12.58 3.50 8.23
C LYS A 97 12.37 3.11 6.77
N VAL A 98 12.35 4.08 5.87
CA VAL A 98 12.21 3.82 4.42
C VAL A 98 13.36 2.96 3.91
N GLN A 99 14.62 3.31 4.25
CA GLN A 99 15.80 2.54 3.84
C GLN A 99 15.75 1.12 4.40
N GLN A 100 15.42 0.96 5.68
CA GLN A 100 15.34 -0.35 6.33
C GLN A 100 14.25 -1.23 5.72
N GLN A 101 13.06 -0.68 5.44
CA GLN A 101 11.98 -1.42 4.81
C GLN A 101 12.29 -1.77 3.36
N THR A 102 12.94 -0.88 2.61
CA THR A 102 13.39 -1.16 1.25
C THR A 102 14.45 -2.24 1.23
N PHE A 103 15.41 -2.21 2.17
CA PHE A 103 16.45 -3.22 2.29
C PHE A 103 15.89 -4.63 2.54
N ARG A 104 14.77 -4.77 3.25
CA ARG A 104 14.12 -6.07 3.50
C ARG A 104 13.77 -6.81 2.21
N TYR A 105 13.45 -6.10 1.13
CA TYR A 105 13.23 -6.72 -0.18
C TYR A 105 14.45 -7.53 -0.64
N PHE A 106 15.65 -6.98 -0.49
CA PHE A 106 16.90 -7.63 -0.89
C PHE A 106 17.40 -8.64 0.15
N TRP A 107 17.04 -8.48 1.42
CA TRP A 107 17.54 -9.31 2.51
C TRP A 107 16.64 -10.49 2.81
N GLU A 108 15.38 -10.22 3.13
CA GLU A 108 14.39 -11.25 3.48
C GLU A 108 13.71 -11.82 2.24
N GLY A 109 13.48 -10.98 1.22
CA GLY A 109 12.84 -11.34 -0.04
C GLY A 109 13.74 -12.00 -1.06
N ALA A 110 15.06 -12.09 -0.83
CA ALA A 110 15.99 -12.75 -1.74
C ALA A 110 15.62 -14.22 -1.97
N GLU A 111 16.06 -14.78 -3.12
CA GLU A 111 15.96 -16.21 -3.36
C GLU A 111 16.94 -16.97 -2.44
N PRO A 112 16.51 -17.97 -1.66
CA PRO A 112 17.32 -18.55 -0.58
C PRO A 112 18.59 -19.26 -1.03
N THR A 113 18.59 -19.90 -2.21
CA THR A 113 19.72 -20.67 -2.73
C THR A 113 20.83 -19.75 -3.23
N SER A 114 20.49 -18.83 -4.13
CA SER A 114 21.44 -17.91 -4.75
C SER A 114 21.76 -16.69 -3.88
N GLY A 115 20.81 -16.26 -3.04
CA GLY A 115 20.87 -14.96 -2.37
C GLY A 115 20.57 -13.77 -3.26
N MET A 116 20.25 -13.99 -4.54
CA MET A 116 19.97 -12.96 -5.53
C MET A 116 18.59 -12.31 -5.32
N ALA A 117 18.42 -11.11 -5.82
CA ALA A 117 17.15 -10.39 -5.77
C ALA A 117 16.12 -11.05 -6.68
N ARG A 118 14.94 -11.38 -6.12
CA ARG A 118 13.80 -11.83 -6.93
C ARG A 118 13.35 -10.74 -7.88
N GLU A 119 12.72 -11.12 -8.98
CA GLU A 119 12.14 -10.16 -9.92
C GLU A 119 11.02 -9.36 -9.25
N ARG A 120 10.20 -10.04 -8.42
CA ARG A 120 9.19 -9.45 -7.51
C ARG A 120 8.91 -10.42 -6.36
N THR A 121 8.19 -9.98 -5.36
CA THR A 121 7.90 -10.82 -4.18
C THR A 121 7.18 -12.11 -4.50
N SER A 122 6.44 -12.19 -5.59
CA SER A 122 5.65 -13.35 -6.03
C SER A 122 6.30 -14.17 -7.16
N SER A 123 7.52 -13.85 -7.59
CA SER A 123 8.15 -14.48 -8.77
C SER A 123 8.77 -15.85 -8.50
N GLY A 124 8.59 -16.41 -7.31
CA GLY A 124 9.13 -17.75 -6.98
C GLY A 124 10.66 -17.79 -7.03
N ALA A 125 11.22 -18.64 -7.87
CA ALA A 125 12.67 -18.77 -8.06
C ALA A 125 13.26 -17.78 -9.08
N THR A 126 12.44 -17.00 -9.79
CA THR A 126 12.93 -16.03 -10.79
C THR A 126 13.65 -14.87 -10.11
N VAL A 127 14.92 -14.70 -10.43
CA VAL A 127 15.78 -13.61 -9.98
C VAL A 127 16.24 -12.75 -11.15
N THR A 128 16.61 -11.49 -10.88
CA THR A 128 17.13 -10.55 -11.89
C THR A 128 18.57 -10.18 -11.61
N THR A 129 19.36 -10.07 -12.67
CA THR A 129 20.80 -9.75 -12.56
C THR A 129 21.00 -8.28 -12.16
N GLY A 130 20.38 -7.33 -12.82
CA GLY A 130 20.49 -5.91 -12.47
C GLY A 130 19.88 -5.58 -11.11
N GLY A 131 18.70 -6.15 -10.80
CA GLY A 131 18.10 -6.03 -9.46
C GLY A 131 19.02 -6.56 -8.38
N THR A 132 19.75 -7.65 -8.66
CA THR A 132 20.79 -8.18 -7.75
C THR A 132 21.94 -7.20 -7.57
N GLY A 133 22.37 -6.49 -8.64
CA GLY A 133 23.38 -5.44 -8.53
C GLY A 133 23.00 -4.34 -7.56
N PHE A 134 21.76 -3.85 -7.62
CA PHE A 134 21.22 -2.89 -6.64
C PHE A 134 21.18 -3.51 -5.23
N GLY A 135 20.77 -4.79 -5.11
CA GLY A 135 20.77 -5.50 -3.85
C GLY A 135 22.16 -5.59 -3.22
N VAL A 136 23.19 -5.85 -4.01
CA VAL A 136 24.59 -5.90 -3.55
C VAL A 136 25.06 -4.53 -3.03
N MET A 137 24.71 -3.43 -3.70
CA MET A 137 24.97 -2.07 -3.17
C MET A 137 24.21 -1.83 -1.86
N ALA A 138 22.96 -2.28 -1.78
CA ALA A 138 22.16 -2.16 -0.57
C ALA A 138 22.74 -2.93 0.61
N MET A 139 23.49 -4.04 0.39
CA MET A 139 24.22 -4.74 1.46
C MET A 139 25.30 -3.88 2.11
N ALA A 140 26.07 -3.11 1.31
CA ALA A 140 27.07 -2.19 1.84
C ALA A 140 26.40 -1.08 2.69
N VAL A 141 25.33 -0.48 2.18
CA VAL A 141 24.57 0.54 2.92
C VAL A 141 23.99 -0.04 4.22
N ALA A 142 23.43 -1.25 4.18
CA ALA A 142 22.82 -1.88 5.33
C ALA A 142 23.88 -2.21 6.43
N ALA A 143 25.06 -2.65 6.03
CA ALA A 143 26.18 -2.88 6.96
C ALA A 143 26.65 -1.56 7.60
N GLU A 144 26.80 -0.50 6.82
CA GLU A 144 27.21 0.81 7.30
C GLU A 144 26.18 1.43 8.25
N ARG A 145 24.90 1.25 7.97
CA ARG A 145 23.81 1.74 8.82
C ARG A 145 23.44 0.80 9.98
N GLY A 146 24.11 -0.32 10.11
CA GLY A 146 23.88 -1.28 11.20
C GLY A 146 22.54 -2.06 11.09
N PHE A 147 21.95 -2.17 9.91
CA PHE A 147 20.74 -3.00 9.69
C PHE A 147 21.10 -4.49 9.73
N VAL A 148 22.29 -4.84 9.29
CA VAL A 148 22.92 -6.15 9.41
C VAL A 148 24.40 -5.94 9.77
N THR A 149 25.08 -6.99 10.24
CA THR A 149 26.51 -6.90 10.47
C THR A 149 27.28 -6.92 9.14
N ARG A 150 28.48 -6.32 9.14
CA ARG A 150 29.38 -6.35 7.98
C ARG A 150 29.70 -7.80 7.53
N SER A 151 29.86 -8.71 8.50
CA SER A 151 30.09 -10.13 8.22
C SER A 151 28.92 -10.80 7.52
N GLU A 152 27.69 -10.58 7.99
CA GLU A 152 26.49 -11.13 7.35
C GLU A 152 26.30 -10.60 5.94
N ALA A 153 26.49 -9.29 5.73
CA ALA A 153 26.43 -8.68 4.41
C ALA A 153 27.49 -9.28 3.46
N CYS A 154 28.73 -9.40 3.92
CA CYS A 154 29.82 -10.02 3.16
C CYS A 154 29.50 -11.48 2.77
N GLN A 155 29.00 -12.29 3.70
CA GLN A 155 28.60 -13.69 3.43
C GLN A 155 27.48 -13.76 2.41
N ARG A 156 26.53 -12.84 2.43
CA ARG A 156 25.47 -12.77 1.42
C ARG A 156 26.04 -12.44 0.03
N VAL A 157 26.93 -11.46 -0.06
CA VAL A 157 27.61 -11.11 -1.33
C VAL A 157 28.44 -12.29 -1.83
N GLN A 158 29.20 -12.96 -0.97
CA GLN A 158 29.95 -14.15 -1.35
C GLN A 158 29.07 -15.27 -1.91
N ARG A 159 27.91 -15.53 -1.29
CA ARG A 159 26.92 -16.49 -1.80
C ARG A 159 26.46 -16.14 -3.22
N ILE A 160 26.12 -14.86 -3.45
CA ILE A 160 25.71 -14.37 -4.78
C ILE A 160 26.84 -14.58 -5.80
N VAL A 161 28.05 -14.17 -5.48
CA VAL A 161 29.21 -14.31 -6.38
C VAL A 161 29.51 -15.79 -6.70
N THR A 162 29.49 -16.65 -5.69
CA THR A 162 29.69 -18.10 -5.87
C THR A 162 28.61 -18.69 -6.77
N PHE A 163 27.35 -18.34 -6.56
CA PHE A 163 26.25 -18.82 -7.42
C PHE A 163 26.40 -18.36 -8.87
N LEU A 164 26.76 -17.09 -9.07
CA LEU A 164 26.99 -16.53 -10.41
C LEU A 164 28.18 -17.22 -11.11
N ALA A 165 29.26 -17.49 -10.38
CA ALA A 165 30.46 -18.10 -10.94
C ALA A 165 30.31 -19.61 -11.25
N GLU A 166 29.59 -20.35 -10.41
CA GLU A 166 29.53 -21.80 -10.47
C GLU A 166 28.28 -22.34 -11.15
N ARG A 167 27.16 -21.59 -11.17
CA ARG A 167 25.87 -22.08 -11.62
C ARG A 167 25.21 -21.27 -12.72
N ALA A 168 25.36 -19.94 -12.69
CA ALA A 168 24.64 -19.10 -13.62
C ALA A 168 25.14 -19.26 -15.07
N THR A 169 24.21 -19.46 -16.00
CA THR A 169 24.52 -19.47 -17.42
C THR A 169 25.01 -18.10 -17.86
N SER A 170 26.14 -18.04 -18.54
CA SER A 170 26.68 -16.81 -19.10
C SER A 170 26.99 -16.95 -20.60
N TYR A 171 26.92 -15.86 -21.31
CA TYR A 171 27.17 -15.73 -22.73
C TYR A 171 28.32 -14.77 -22.95
N HIS A 172 29.53 -15.30 -23.15
CA HIS A 172 30.76 -14.46 -23.27
C HIS A 172 30.98 -13.54 -22.07
N GLY A 173 30.60 -14.01 -20.87
CA GLY A 173 30.74 -13.23 -19.63
C GLY A 173 29.56 -12.31 -19.28
N ALA A 174 28.56 -12.22 -20.12
CA ALA A 174 27.33 -11.51 -19.80
C ALA A 174 26.22 -12.48 -19.34
N PHE A 175 25.38 -12.03 -18.43
CA PHE A 175 24.29 -12.82 -17.86
C PHE A 175 22.95 -12.44 -18.47
N SER A 176 21.97 -13.33 -18.38
CA SER A 176 20.60 -13.06 -18.78
C SER A 176 19.95 -12.10 -17.83
N HIS A 177 18.91 -11.39 -18.30
CA HIS A 177 18.06 -10.56 -17.45
C HIS A 177 17.48 -11.39 -16.30
N TRP A 178 16.83 -12.51 -16.64
CA TRP A 178 16.22 -13.40 -15.67
C TRP A 178 16.93 -14.76 -15.60
N ILE A 179 17.14 -15.20 -14.37
CA ILE A 179 17.80 -16.47 -14.05
C ILE A 179 16.91 -17.22 -13.06
N ASP A 180 16.84 -18.52 -13.19
CA ASP A 180 16.33 -19.37 -12.12
C ASP A 180 17.35 -19.38 -10.97
N GLY A 181 16.95 -18.80 -9.83
CA GLY A 181 17.84 -18.62 -8.67
C GLY A 181 18.22 -19.91 -7.96
N GLN A 182 17.65 -21.05 -8.29
CA GLN A 182 18.00 -22.36 -7.75
C GLN A 182 18.99 -23.10 -8.65
N THR A 183 18.76 -23.06 -9.96
CA THR A 183 19.53 -23.82 -10.93
C THR A 183 20.59 -23.02 -11.68
N GLY A 184 20.44 -21.71 -11.78
CA GLY A 184 21.31 -20.83 -12.57
C GLY A 184 20.96 -20.77 -14.06
N GLN A 185 19.88 -21.44 -14.49
CA GLN A 185 19.48 -21.46 -15.89
C GLN A 185 18.84 -20.13 -16.30
N THR A 186 19.12 -19.71 -17.55
CA THR A 186 18.41 -18.59 -18.17
C THR A 186 16.91 -18.87 -18.21
N LEU A 187 16.10 -17.88 -17.81
CA LEU A 187 14.66 -17.87 -18.00
C LEU A 187 14.34 -16.93 -19.16
N PRO A 188 13.98 -17.48 -20.35
CA PRO A 188 13.72 -16.64 -21.51
C PRO A 188 12.55 -15.69 -21.29
N PHE A 189 12.69 -14.44 -21.68
CA PHE A 189 11.58 -13.51 -21.75
C PHE A 189 10.68 -13.81 -22.96
N SER A 190 11.32 -14.15 -24.08
CA SER A 190 10.68 -14.59 -25.32
C SER A 190 11.61 -15.52 -26.10
N ALA A 191 11.16 -16.00 -27.26
CA ALA A 191 12.01 -16.81 -28.15
C ALA A 191 13.23 -16.03 -28.68
N ASP A 192 13.08 -14.72 -28.84
CA ASP A 192 14.11 -13.81 -29.36
C ASP A 192 14.91 -13.12 -28.23
N ASP A 193 14.47 -13.27 -26.96
CA ASP A 193 15.14 -12.74 -25.79
C ASP A 193 15.37 -13.87 -24.78
N ASN A 194 16.35 -14.71 -25.09
CA ASN A 194 16.71 -15.92 -24.34
C ASN A 194 18.21 -16.01 -24.01
N GLY A 195 18.94 -14.91 -24.14
CA GLY A 195 20.38 -14.87 -23.97
C GLY A 195 20.83 -13.80 -22.97
N ALA A 196 22.01 -13.23 -23.26
CA ALA A 196 22.61 -12.21 -22.40
C ALA A 196 21.91 -10.85 -22.51
N ASP A 197 21.83 -10.16 -21.38
CA ASP A 197 21.43 -8.75 -21.29
C ASP A 197 22.62 -7.92 -20.81
N LEU A 198 23.11 -7.03 -21.68
CA LEU A 198 24.28 -6.21 -21.37
C LEU A 198 23.97 -5.09 -20.36
N VAL A 199 22.74 -4.58 -20.35
CA VAL A 199 22.31 -3.53 -19.42
C VAL A 199 22.23 -4.10 -18.00
N GLU A 200 21.52 -5.21 -17.86
CA GLU A 200 21.36 -5.91 -16.58
C GLU A 200 22.71 -6.41 -16.04
N THR A 201 23.54 -6.97 -16.92
CA THR A 201 24.91 -7.37 -16.57
C THR A 201 25.76 -6.17 -16.12
N GLY A 202 25.64 -5.02 -16.80
CA GLY A 202 26.32 -3.79 -16.41
C GLY A 202 25.92 -3.31 -15.01
N LEU A 203 24.62 -3.33 -14.69
CA LEU A 203 24.10 -2.99 -13.35
C LEU A 203 24.61 -3.97 -12.30
N LEU A 204 24.64 -5.28 -12.61
CA LEU A 204 25.20 -6.30 -11.72
C LEU A 204 26.66 -6.00 -11.39
N PHE A 205 27.48 -5.74 -12.41
CA PHE A 205 28.90 -5.47 -12.21
C PHE A 205 29.15 -4.18 -11.43
N GLN A 206 28.34 -3.13 -11.60
CA GLN A 206 28.45 -1.93 -10.76
C GLN A 206 28.22 -2.25 -9.29
N GLY A 207 27.23 -3.10 -8.98
CA GLY A 207 27.02 -3.59 -7.61
C GLY A 207 28.20 -4.40 -7.09
N LEU A 208 28.73 -5.34 -7.87
CA LEU A 208 29.87 -6.16 -7.48
C LEU A 208 31.15 -5.34 -7.27
N LEU A 209 31.41 -4.35 -8.12
CA LEU A 209 32.56 -3.44 -7.96
C LEU A 209 32.42 -2.60 -6.67
N THR A 210 31.22 -2.12 -6.37
CA THR A 210 30.92 -1.40 -5.13
C THR A 210 31.18 -2.30 -3.92
N ALA A 211 30.66 -3.53 -3.94
CA ALA A 211 30.88 -4.48 -2.85
C ALA A 211 32.38 -4.83 -2.68
N ARG A 212 33.10 -5.05 -3.78
CA ARG A 212 34.52 -5.27 -3.75
C ARG A 212 35.26 -4.12 -3.05
N ALA A 213 34.96 -2.88 -3.41
CA ALA A 213 35.60 -1.70 -2.79
C ALA A 213 35.23 -1.56 -1.31
N TYR A 214 34.00 -1.91 -0.93
CA TYR A 214 33.53 -1.81 0.45
C TYR A 214 34.07 -2.94 1.34
N PHE A 215 34.08 -4.19 0.86
CA PHE A 215 34.50 -5.36 1.64
C PHE A 215 35.98 -5.69 1.48
N ASP A 216 36.74 -4.95 0.63
CA ASP A 216 38.17 -5.17 0.45
C ASP A 216 38.88 -4.99 1.79
N GLY A 217 39.67 -5.99 2.19
CA GLY A 217 40.32 -6.03 3.48
C GLY A 217 39.48 -6.50 4.67
N ALA A 218 38.34 -7.14 4.41
CA ALA A 218 37.49 -7.78 5.41
C ALA A 218 37.87 -9.24 5.63
#